data_270ce8c00dd8ff92fa9e4568450923c6
#
_entry.id   270ce8c00dd8ff92fa9e4568450923c6
#
_cell.length_a   1.000
_cell.length_b   1.000
_cell.length_c   1.000
_cell.angle_alpha   90.00
_cell.angle_beta   90.00
_cell.angle_gamma   90.00
#
_symmetry.space_group_name_H-M   'P 1'
#
loop_
_entity.id
_entity.type
_entity.pdbx_description
1 polymer ?
#
loop_
_entity_poly.entity_id
_entity_poly.type
_entity_poly.pdbx_seq_one_letter_code
_entity_poly.pdbx_strand_id
1 'polypeptide(L)'
;MKTIRLTTAQALVKFLVAQKIVIDGRQEQLFPGVLAIFGHGNVTSLGVALDENRNKIKTYRGQNEQGMALAAVGFAKAKRRQQIMVATSSIGPGALNMVTAAGVAHVDRLPVLFLAGDTFVHRIPDPVLQQAETFSDPSITVNDAFKPVVRYWDRIVAPEQLLQSLPHAVSTMLDPATCGPAFIGLPQDVQAESFDFPEVFFDEVVHTILRPRADASELEHAIKTLKQAKRPLIICGGGVHYSLAEKELADFAISHNIPVVETVAGKASLLVSHPLYAGPVGVTGCESANNLAAKADVVLALGTRLQDFTTGSWTLFAPDAQFIGVNAAR
;
A
#
# COMPACT_ATOMS: atom_id res chain seq x y z
N MET A 1 -21.84 -2.41 -27.71
CA MET A 1 -20.47 -2.28 -27.18
C MET A 1 -19.71 -3.52 -27.64
N LYS A 2 -18.48 -3.35 -28.09
CA LYS A 2 -17.63 -4.51 -28.47
C LYS A 2 -17.24 -5.28 -27.22
N THR A 3 -17.29 -6.60 -27.29
CA THR A 3 -16.93 -7.50 -26.16
C THR A 3 -15.91 -8.54 -26.61
N ILE A 4 -15.16 -9.02 -25.64
CA ILE A 4 -14.22 -10.13 -25.78
C ILE A 4 -14.55 -11.21 -24.76
N ARG A 5 -14.66 -12.46 -25.20
CA ARG A 5 -14.91 -13.58 -24.31
C ARG A 5 -13.61 -14.08 -23.69
N LEU A 6 -13.54 -13.96 -22.35
CA LEU A 6 -12.38 -14.36 -21.55
C LEU A 6 -12.84 -15.09 -20.30
N THR A 7 -11.98 -15.95 -19.75
CA THR A 7 -12.18 -16.43 -18.38
C THR A 7 -11.91 -15.30 -17.38
N THR A 8 -12.46 -15.43 -16.19
CA THR A 8 -12.20 -14.49 -15.07
C THR A 8 -10.70 -14.29 -14.85
N ALA A 9 -9.91 -15.37 -14.83
CA ALA A 9 -8.46 -15.30 -14.67
C ALA A 9 -7.76 -14.56 -15.81
N GLN A 10 -8.15 -14.84 -17.07
CA GLN A 10 -7.61 -14.14 -18.24
C GLN A 10 -7.95 -12.65 -18.23
N ALA A 11 -9.18 -12.31 -17.87
CA ALA A 11 -9.64 -10.93 -17.76
C ALA A 11 -8.86 -10.17 -16.67
N LEU A 12 -8.67 -10.77 -15.49
CA LEU A 12 -7.88 -10.19 -14.41
C LEU A 12 -6.44 -9.89 -14.86
N VAL A 13 -5.74 -10.85 -15.45
CA VAL A 13 -4.36 -10.66 -15.89
C VAL A 13 -4.26 -9.61 -17.01
N LYS A 14 -5.20 -9.63 -17.97
CA LYS A 14 -5.27 -8.63 -19.04
C LYS A 14 -5.49 -7.23 -18.51
N PHE A 15 -6.34 -7.05 -17.50
CA PHE A 15 -6.55 -5.78 -16.81
C PHE A 15 -5.26 -5.29 -16.13
N LEU A 16 -4.56 -6.15 -15.37
CA LEU A 16 -3.31 -5.77 -14.69
C LEU A 16 -2.23 -5.28 -15.68
N VAL A 17 -2.12 -5.95 -16.83
CA VAL A 17 -1.17 -5.57 -17.91
C VAL A 17 -1.50 -4.20 -18.50
N ALA A 18 -2.77 -3.83 -18.55
CA ALA A 18 -3.21 -2.54 -19.10
C ALA A 18 -2.95 -1.33 -18.17
N GLN A 19 -2.67 -1.57 -16.88
CA GLN A 19 -2.46 -0.49 -15.93
C GLN A 19 -1.03 0.07 -16.00
N LYS A 20 -0.90 1.36 -16.25
CA LYS A 20 0.36 2.09 -16.34
C LYS A 20 0.43 3.21 -15.30
N ILE A 21 1.62 3.70 -15.06
CA ILE A 21 1.87 4.85 -14.18
C ILE A 21 3.00 5.70 -14.75
N VAL A 22 3.00 7.01 -14.47
CA VAL A 22 4.12 7.88 -14.85
C VAL A 22 5.09 8.00 -13.67
N ILE A 23 6.36 7.61 -13.90
CA ILE A 23 7.47 7.73 -12.95
C ILE A 23 8.60 8.48 -13.64
N ASP A 24 9.05 9.60 -13.06
CA ASP A 24 10.13 10.45 -13.59
C ASP A 24 9.92 10.81 -15.07
N GLY A 25 8.66 11.10 -15.44
CA GLY A 25 8.26 11.47 -16.80
C GLY A 25 8.21 10.31 -17.81
N ARG A 26 8.38 9.06 -17.35
CA ARG A 26 8.28 7.85 -18.19
C ARG A 26 7.07 7.04 -17.80
N GLN A 27 6.44 6.44 -18.80
CA GLN A 27 5.35 5.51 -18.59
C GLN A 27 5.90 4.13 -18.27
N GLU A 28 5.53 3.60 -17.11
CA GLU A 28 5.95 2.32 -16.57
C GLU A 28 4.73 1.43 -16.29
N GLN A 29 4.94 0.13 -16.10
CA GLN A 29 3.89 -0.77 -15.62
C GLN A 29 3.53 -0.42 -14.17
N LEU A 30 2.23 -0.26 -13.86
CA LEU A 30 1.77 -0.14 -12.47
C LEU A 30 2.03 -1.45 -11.70
N PHE A 31 1.76 -2.60 -12.37
CA PHE A 31 2.01 -3.94 -11.85
C PHE A 31 3.19 -4.58 -12.60
N PRO A 32 4.45 -4.38 -12.18
CA PRO A 32 5.61 -4.89 -12.90
C PRO A 32 5.81 -6.40 -12.76
N GLY A 33 5.07 -7.07 -11.85
CA GLY A 33 5.15 -8.50 -11.68
C GLY A 33 4.24 -9.08 -10.62
N VAL A 34 4.20 -10.40 -10.61
CA VAL A 34 3.43 -11.23 -9.69
C VAL A 34 4.38 -12.15 -8.94
N LEU A 35 4.40 -12.07 -7.62
CA LEU A 35 5.04 -13.04 -6.75
C LEU A 35 4.03 -14.17 -6.48
N ALA A 36 4.37 -15.41 -6.80
CA ALA A 36 3.39 -16.49 -6.86
C ALA A 36 3.86 -17.79 -6.20
N ILE A 37 2.96 -18.40 -5.46
CA ILE A 37 3.02 -19.82 -5.09
C ILE A 37 1.69 -20.43 -5.50
N PHE A 38 1.74 -21.21 -6.58
CA PHE A 38 0.54 -21.85 -7.09
C PHE A 38 0.27 -23.16 -6.36
N GLY A 39 -1.01 -23.50 -6.27
CA GLY A 39 -1.50 -24.78 -5.85
C GLY A 39 -2.79 -25.12 -6.60
N HIS A 40 -3.51 -26.14 -6.16
CA HIS A 40 -4.75 -26.57 -6.81
C HIS A 40 -5.81 -25.46 -6.89
N GLY A 41 -5.77 -24.47 -5.99
CA GLY A 41 -6.73 -23.37 -5.96
C GLY A 41 -6.59 -22.32 -7.04
N ASN A 42 -5.47 -22.27 -7.79
CA ASN A 42 -5.24 -21.21 -8.77
C ASN A 42 -4.30 -21.56 -9.95
N VAL A 43 -3.67 -22.75 -9.94
CA VAL A 43 -2.67 -23.08 -10.98
C VAL A 43 -3.29 -23.27 -12.36
N THR A 44 -4.44 -23.91 -12.45
CA THR A 44 -5.10 -24.25 -13.71
C THR A 44 -5.82 -23.09 -14.38
N SER A 45 -6.02 -21.98 -13.68
CA SER A 45 -6.70 -20.78 -14.21
C SER A 45 -5.78 -19.56 -14.15
N LEU A 46 -5.53 -19.00 -12.97
CA LEU A 46 -4.66 -17.82 -12.82
C LEU A 46 -3.22 -18.12 -13.27
N GLY A 47 -2.68 -19.30 -12.94
CA GLY A 47 -1.33 -19.70 -13.34
C GLY A 47 -1.19 -19.79 -14.86
N VAL A 48 -2.18 -20.35 -15.54
CA VAL A 48 -2.20 -20.43 -17.01
C VAL A 48 -2.33 -19.04 -17.64
N ALA A 49 -3.23 -18.19 -17.13
CA ALA A 49 -3.39 -16.82 -17.64
C ALA A 49 -2.12 -15.96 -17.47
N LEU A 50 -1.36 -16.16 -16.40
CA LEU A 50 -0.07 -15.50 -16.19
C LEU A 50 0.99 -16.03 -17.16
N ASP A 51 1.04 -17.34 -17.42
CA ASP A 51 1.98 -17.94 -18.39
C ASP A 51 1.69 -17.45 -19.81
N GLU A 52 0.44 -17.38 -20.22
CA GLU A 52 0.02 -16.79 -21.50
C GLU A 52 0.50 -15.34 -21.69
N ASN A 53 0.65 -14.60 -20.58
CA ASN A 53 1.07 -13.20 -20.57
C ASN A 53 2.50 -12.97 -20.05
N ARG A 54 3.34 -14.02 -19.97
CA ARG A 54 4.71 -13.97 -19.41
C ARG A 54 5.63 -12.93 -20.06
N ASN A 55 5.36 -12.52 -21.29
CA ASN A 55 6.11 -11.48 -21.99
C ASN A 55 5.66 -10.06 -21.63
N LYS A 56 4.52 -9.90 -20.95
CA LYS A 56 3.92 -8.61 -20.58
C LYS A 56 3.96 -8.36 -19.07
N ILE A 57 3.82 -9.40 -18.26
CA ILE A 57 3.91 -9.35 -16.80
C ILE A 57 4.75 -10.54 -16.32
N LYS A 58 5.77 -10.27 -15.52
CA LYS A 58 6.66 -11.31 -15.00
C LYS A 58 6.05 -12.02 -13.80
N THR A 59 6.16 -13.34 -13.77
CA THR A 59 5.82 -14.15 -12.59
C THR A 59 7.09 -14.62 -11.91
N TYR A 60 7.22 -14.29 -10.62
CA TYR A 60 8.34 -14.71 -9.78
C TYR A 60 7.86 -15.77 -8.80
N ARG A 61 8.46 -16.93 -8.86
CA ARG A 61 8.08 -18.04 -8.00
C ARG A 61 8.65 -17.87 -6.59
N GLY A 62 7.77 -17.86 -5.59
CA GLY A 62 8.15 -17.86 -4.17
C GLY A 62 8.37 -19.28 -3.63
N GLN A 63 8.96 -19.35 -2.43
CA GLN A 63 9.14 -20.61 -1.67
C GLN A 63 8.33 -20.63 -0.39
N ASN A 64 7.88 -19.48 0.08
CA ASN A 64 7.05 -19.28 1.25
C ASN A 64 6.13 -18.07 1.02
N GLU A 65 4.84 -18.22 1.26
CA GLU A 65 3.84 -17.18 0.93
C GLU A 65 4.04 -15.92 1.76
N GLN A 66 4.34 -16.04 3.05
CA GLN A 66 4.62 -14.88 3.91
C GLN A 66 5.86 -14.14 3.42
N GLY A 67 6.95 -14.88 3.13
CA GLY A 67 8.22 -14.28 2.67
C GLY A 67 8.06 -13.53 1.34
N MET A 68 7.36 -14.13 0.36
CA MET A 68 7.12 -13.46 -0.92
C MET A 68 6.17 -12.26 -0.78
N ALA A 69 5.16 -12.36 0.07
CA ALA A 69 4.23 -11.27 0.33
C ALA A 69 4.93 -10.10 1.05
N LEU A 70 5.84 -10.38 2.01
CA LEU A 70 6.72 -9.36 2.61
C LEU A 70 7.68 -8.75 1.59
N ALA A 71 8.15 -9.52 0.60
CA ALA A 71 8.94 -8.96 -0.51
C ALA A 71 8.12 -7.96 -1.35
N ALA A 72 6.82 -8.22 -1.59
CA ALA A 72 5.92 -7.27 -2.24
C ALA A 72 5.76 -5.98 -1.41
N VAL A 73 5.66 -6.09 -0.09
CA VAL A 73 5.63 -4.95 0.84
C VAL A 73 6.92 -4.14 0.77
N GLY A 74 8.07 -4.82 0.79
CA GLY A 74 9.40 -4.19 0.65
C GLY A 74 9.56 -3.48 -0.70
N PHE A 75 9.06 -4.08 -1.78
CA PHE A 75 9.05 -3.47 -3.10
C PHE A 75 8.23 -2.18 -3.15
N ALA A 76 7.01 -2.18 -2.61
CA ALA A 76 6.14 -1.00 -2.56
C ALA A 76 6.80 0.14 -1.78
N LYS A 77 7.52 -0.17 -0.69
CA LYS A 77 8.29 0.79 0.09
C LYS A 77 9.48 1.35 -0.72
N ALA A 78 10.27 0.48 -1.33
CA ALA A 78 11.43 0.86 -2.15
C ALA A 78 11.02 1.70 -3.37
N LYS A 79 9.87 1.40 -3.96
CA LYS A 79 9.27 2.16 -5.07
C LYS A 79 8.45 3.37 -4.62
N ARG A 80 8.51 3.74 -3.34
CA ARG A 80 7.82 4.94 -2.81
C ARG A 80 6.33 4.97 -3.15
N ARG A 81 5.66 3.80 -3.09
CA ARG A 81 4.24 3.56 -3.45
C ARG A 81 3.90 3.80 -4.93
N GLN A 82 4.89 4.00 -5.81
CA GLN A 82 4.64 4.30 -7.23
C GLN A 82 4.36 3.07 -8.07
N GLN A 83 4.79 1.88 -7.64
CA GLN A 83 4.49 0.60 -8.30
C GLN A 83 4.01 -0.43 -7.30
N ILE A 84 3.23 -1.38 -7.76
CA ILE A 84 2.51 -2.35 -6.94
C ILE A 84 2.89 -3.76 -7.39
N MET A 85 3.42 -4.59 -6.48
CA MET A 85 3.55 -6.02 -6.75
C MET A 85 2.24 -6.72 -6.40
N VAL A 86 1.93 -7.73 -7.20
CA VAL A 86 0.88 -8.70 -6.87
C VAL A 86 1.51 -9.84 -6.09
N ALA A 87 0.86 -10.29 -5.02
CA ALA A 87 1.23 -11.51 -4.30
C ALA A 87 0.06 -12.50 -4.40
N THR A 88 0.31 -13.68 -4.96
CA THR A 88 -0.75 -14.68 -5.10
C THR A 88 -0.36 -16.03 -4.51
N SER A 89 -1.29 -16.64 -3.81
CA SER A 89 -1.15 -17.99 -3.26
C SER A 89 -2.34 -18.85 -3.63
N SER A 90 -2.23 -20.14 -3.33
CA SER A 90 -3.34 -21.09 -3.41
C SER A 90 -4.44 -20.72 -2.41
N ILE A 91 -5.20 -21.69 -1.97
CA ILE A 91 -6.29 -21.56 -1.00
C ILE A 91 -5.84 -21.92 0.43
N GLY A 92 -6.71 -21.73 1.38
CA GLY A 92 -6.59 -22.24 2.73
C GLY A 92 -5.31 -21.78 3.45
N PRO A 93 -4.47 -22.71 3.93
CA PRO A 93 -3.24 -22.37 4.65
C PRO A 93 -2.28 -21.48 3.86
N GLY A 94 -2.19 -21.63 2.53
CA GLY A 94 -1.37 -20.78 1.66
C GLY A 94 -1.83 -19.33 1.69
N ALA A 95 -3.13 -19.09 1.58
CA ALA A 95 -3.71 -17.75 1.71
C ALA A 95 -3.48 -17.16 3.10
N LEU A 96 -3.75 -17.93 4.17
CA LEU A 96 -3.55 -17.49 5.55
C LEU A 96 -2.11 -17.07 5.84
N ASN A 97 -1.14 -17.72 5.22
CA ASN A 97 0.28 -17.39 5.41
C ASN A 97 0.67 -15.99 4.86
N MET A 98 -0.18 -15.36 4.05
CA MET A 98 0.02 -13.98 3.58
C MET A 98 -0.59 -12.91 4.50
N VAL A 99 -1.46 -13.28 5.46
CA VAL A 99 -2.21 -12.33 6.31
C VAL A 99 -1.27 -11.43 7.12
N THR A 100 -0.19 -11.97 7.66
CA THR A 100 0.83 -11.19 8.37
C THR A 100 1.41 -10.08 7.49
N ALA A 101 1.75 -10.40 6.24
CA ALA A 101 2.28 -9.41 5.30
C ALA A 101 1.23 -8.35 4.94
N ALA A 102 -0.04 -8.74 4.80
CA ALA A 102 -1.15 -7.79 4.61
C ALA A 102 -1.28 -6.84 5.81
N GLY A 103 -1.13 -7.35 7.04
CA GLY A 103 -1.10 -6.54 8.26
C GLY A 103 0.04 -5.51 8.25
N VAL A 104 1.25 -5.91 7.86
CA VAL A 104 2.40 -5.00 7.72
C VAL A 104 2.12 -3.93 6.65
N ALA A 105 1.62 -4.34 5.47
CA ALA A 105 1.25 -3.40 4.41
C ALA A 105 0.17 -2.41 4.86
N HIS A 106 -0.81 -2.89 5.64
CA HIS A 106 -1.90 -2.07 6.17
C HIS A 106 -1.40 -0.99 7.14
N VAL A 107 -0.57 -1.38 8.11
CA VAL A 107 -0.02 -0.46 9.12
C VAL A 107 0.90 0.57 8.47
N ASP A 108 1.72 0.16 7.52
CA ASP A 108 2.66 1.04 6.81
C ASP A 108 2.01 1.77 5.62
N ARG A 109 0.73 1.51 5.34
CA ARG A 109 -0.01 2.08 4.20
C ARG A 109 0.70 1.83 2.87
N LEU A 110 1.16 0.60 2.63
CA LEU A 110 1.86 0.21 1.42
C LEU A 110 0.94 -0.53 0.45
N PRO A 111 0.90 -0.16 -0.83
CA PRO A 111 0.03 -0.78 -1.81
C PRO A 111 0.60 -2.15 -2.22
N VAL A 112 -0.17 -3.19 -1.98
CA VAL A 112 0.09 -4.57 -2.44
C VAL A 112 -1.25 -5.17 -2.85
N LEU A 113 -1.31 -5.79 -4.02
CA LEU A 113 -2.49 -6.55 -4.42
C LEU A 113 -2.31 -8.02 -4.02
N PHE A 114 -3.11 -8.47 -3.07
CA PHE A 114 -3.18 -9.87 -2.66
C PHE A 114 -4.27 -10.58 -3.45
N LEU A 115 -3.92 -11.70 -4.07
CA LEU A 115 -4.84 -12.60 -4.76
C LEU A 115 -4.72 -13.99 -4.12
N ALA A 116 -5.84 -14.60 -3.79
CA ALA A 116 -5.82 -15.96 -3.30
C ALA A 116 -6.96 -16.78 -3.91
N GLY A 117 -6.74 -18.08 -4.13
CA GLY A 117 -7.82 -19.01 -4.39
C GLY A 117 -8.82 -19.00 -3.24
N ASP A 118 -10.06 -19.32 -3.54
CA ASP A 118 -11.13 -19.42 -2.54
C ASP A 118 -11.99 -20.68 -2.79
N THR A 119 -12.86 -20.99 -1.86
CA THR A 119 -13.78 -22.13 -1.97
C THR A 119 -14.73 -21.95 -3.17
N PHE A 120 -15.28 -23.09 -3.63
CA PHE A 120 -16.23 -23.09 -4.75
C PHE A 120 -17.53 -22.35 -4.39
N VAL A 121 -17.96 -21.45 -5.26
CA VAL A 121 -19.21 -20.69 -5.08
C VAL A 121 -20.42 -21.61 -5.04
N HIS A 122 -20.47 -22.61 -5.93
CA HIS A 122 -21.60 -23.55 -6.00
C HIS A 122 -21.55 -24.68 -4.95
N ARG A 123 -20.46 -24.82 -4.17
CA ARG A 123 -20.30 -25.73 -3.01
C ARG A 123 -20.52 -27.24 -3.27
N ILE A 124 -20.64 -27.65 -4.53
CA ILE A 124 -20.87 -29.06 -4.88
C ILE A 124 -19.74 -30.00 -4.42
N PRO A 125 -18.43 -29.60 -4.57
CA PRO A 125 -17.32 -30.48 -4.21
C PRO A 125 -16.93 -30.49 -2.73
N ASP A 126 -17.75 -29.99 -1.82
CA ASP A 126 -17.44 -30.03 -0.38
C ASP A 126 -17.35 -31.48 0.15
N PRO A 127 -16.35 -31.78 1.02
CA PRO A 127 -15.23 -30.93 1.45
C PRO A 127 -14.15 -30.82 0.38
N VAL A 128 -13.58 -29.64 0.22
CA VAL A 128 -12.54 -29.33 -0.76
C VAL A 128 -11.15 -29.46 -0.14
N LEU A 129 -10.18 -29.98 -0.90
CA LEU A 129 -8.80 -30.14 -0.44
C LEU A 129 -8.21 -28.82 0.11
N GLN A 130 -7.68 -28.90 1.34
CA GLN A 130 -6.99 -27.80 2.04
C GLN A 130 -7.82 -26.52 2.28
N GLN A 131 -9.11 -26.57 2.14
CA GLN A 131 -9.98 -25.50 2.59
C GLN A 131 -10.38 -25.74 4.05
N ALA A 132 -10.30 -24.67 4.85
CA ALA A 132 -10.77 -24.72 6.23
C ALA A 132 -12.25 -24.32 6.25
N GLU A 133 -13.13 -25.30 6.09
CA GLU A 133 -14.57 -25.11 6.07
C GLU A 133 -15.11 -24.72 7.45
N THR A 134 -16.06 -23.82 7.46
CA THR A 134 -16.86 -23.50 8.64
C THR A 134 -18.26 -24.06 8.46
N PHE A 135 -18.49 -25.29 8.92
CA PHE A 135 -19.75 -26.02 8.69
C PHE A 135 -20.98 -25.31 9.26
N SER A 136 -20.82 -24.52 10.31
CA SER A 136 -21.89 -23.73 10.91
C SER A 136 -22.23 -22.46 10.14
N ASP A 137 -21.31 -21.96 9.31
CA ASP A 137 -21.50 -20.77 8.48
C ASP A 137 -20.73 -20.91 7.16
N PRO A 138 -21.39 -21.46 6.13
CA PRO A 138 -20.74 -21.69 4.84
C PRO A 138 -20.48 -20.40 4.03
N SER A 139 -20.85 -19.22 4.53
CA SER A 139 -20.49 -17.95 3.94
C SER A 139 -19.07 -17.48 4.32
N ILE A 140 -18.50 -18.04 5.39
CA ILE A 140 -17.16 -17.72 5.87
C ILE A 140 -16.13 -18.64 5.20
N THR A 141 -15.05 -18.04 4.70
CA THR A 141 -13.85 -18.76 4.26
C THR A 141 -12.62 -18.21 4.96
N VAL A 142 -11.47 -18.88 4.87
CA VAL A 142 -10.21 -18.39 5.45
C VAL A 142 -9.80 -17.02 4.93
N ASN A 143 -10.24 -16.67 3.72
CA ASN A 143 -9.94 -15.36 3.11
C ASN A 143 -10.62 -14.19 3.83
N ASP A 144 -11.61 -14.45 4.68
CA ASP A 144 -12.20 -13.44 5.55
C ASP A 144 -11.20 -12.90 6.59
N ALA A 145 -10.12 -13.65 6.88
CA ALA A 145 -9.04 -13.20 7.75
C ALA A 145 -8.29 -11.96 7.20
N PHE A 146 -8.39 -11.67 5.91
CA PHE A 146 -7.82 -10.45 5.34
C PHE A 146 -8.65 -9.19 5.61
N LYS A 147 -9.96 -9.30 5.87
CA LYS A 147 -10.87 -8.15 6.05
C LYS A 147 -10.34 -7.08 7.03
N PRO A 148 -9.85 -7.43 8.23
CA PRO A 148 -9.36 -6.42 9.17
C PRO A 148 -7.99 -5.83 8.82
N VAL A 149 -7.26 -6.41 7.87
CA VAL A 149 -5.85 -6.05 7.56
C VAL A 149 -5.63 -5.58 6.12
N VAL A 150 -6.70 -5.27 5.39
CA VAL A 150 -6.62 -4.65 4.06
C VAL A 150 -7.47 -3.39 3.98
N ARG A 151 -7.26 -2.58 2.94
CA ARG A 151 -8.04 -1.36 2.67
C ARG A 151 -9.19 -1.59 1.71
N TYR A 152 -9.05 -2.59 0.85
CA TYR A 152 -10.10 -3.07 -0.04
C TYR A 152 -10.14 -4.59 0.02
N TRP A 153 -11.31 -5.16 0.12
CA TRP A 153 -11.52 -6.61 0.15
C TRP A 153 -12.74 -6.97 -0.71
N ASP A 154 -12.57 -7.95 -1.59
CA ASP A 154 -13.67 -8.53 -2.35
C ASP A 154 -13.48 -10.01 -2.59
N ARG A 155 -14.58 -10.72 -2.83
CA ARG A 155 -14.64 -12.11 -3.29
C ARG A 155 -15.42 -12.15 -4.59
N ILE A 156 -14.78 -12.57 -5.66
CA ILE A 156 -15.36 -12.61 -7.01
C ILE A 156 -16.21 -13.86 -7.15
N VAL A 157 -17.51 -13.72 -6.98
CA VAL A 157 -18.46 -14.82 -7.09
C VAL A 157 -19.14 -14.90 -8.47
N ALA A 158 -18.85 -13.95 -9.34
CA ALA A 158 -19.26 -13.93 -10.75
C ALA A 158 -18.23 -13.12 -11.56
N PRO A 159 -17.93 -13.51 -12.82
CA PRO A 159 -16.87 -12.89 -13.62
C PRO A 159 -17.03 -11.38 -13.81
N GLU A 160 -18.26 -10.90 -14.01
CA GLU A 160 -18.59 -9.48 -14.24
C GLU A 160 -18.25 -8.57 -13.05
N GLN A 161 -18.11 -9.10 -11.83
CA GLN A 161 -17.68 -8.33 -10.67
C GLN A 161 -16.29 -7.71 -10.85
N LEU A 162 -15.43 -8.30 -11.68
CA LEU A 162 -14.14 -7.71 -11.99
C LEU A 162 -14.24 -6.29 -12.56
N LEU A 163 -15.31 -5.98 -13.30
CA LEU A 163 -15.53 -4.66 -13.91
C LEU A 163 -15.58 -3.54 -12.87
N GLN A 164 -15.98 -3.86 -11.64
CA GLN A 164 -16.05 -2.92 -10.53
C GLN A 164 -14.92 -3.13 -9.53
N SER A 165 -14.65 -4.36 -9.18
CA SER A 165 -13.72 -4.72 -8.10
C SER A 165 -12.27 -4.29 -8.40
N LEU A 166 -11.78 -4.57 -9.62
CA LEU A 166 -10.40 -4.22 -9.97
C LEU A 166 -10.14 -2.70 -10.02
N PRO A 167 -10.99 -1.87 -10.64
CA PRO A 167 -10.83 -0.41 -10.57
C PRO A 167 -10.88 0.13 -9.14
N HIS A 168 -11.76 -0.38 -8.27
CA HIS A 168 -11.83 0.05 -6.86
C HIS A 168 -10.56 -0.35 -6.09
N ALA A 169 -10.05 -1.56 -6.30
CA ALA A 169 -8.79 -1.99 -5.69
C ALA A 169 -7.63 -1.06 -6.11
N VAL A 170 -7.50 -0.76 -7.41
CA VAL A 170 -6.47 0.15 -7.93
C VAL A 170 -6.62 1.54 -7.35
N SER A 171 -7.84 2.10 -7.35
CA SER A 171 -8.13 3.42 -6.78
C SER A 171 -7.73 3.50 -5.31
N THR A 172 -8.11 2.50 -4.50
CA THR A 172 -7.73 2.43 -3.07
C THR A 172 -6.22 2.40 -2.86
N MET A 173 -5.51 1.61 -3.69
CA MET A 173 -4.05 1.47 -3.56
C MET A 173 -3.27 2.74 -4.00
N LEU A 174 -3.84 3.54 -4.91
CA LEU A 174 -3.19 4.76 -5.44
C LEU A 174 -3.59 6.04 -4.72
N ASP A 175 -4.73 6.06 -4.02
CA ASP A 175 -5.15 7.24 -3.27
C ASP A 175 -4.24 7.47 -2.04
N PRO A 176 -3.60 8.63 -1.91
CA PRO A 176 -2.66 8.88 -0.82
C PRO A 176 -3.30 8.85 0.58
N ALA A 177 -4.61 9.09 0.70
CA ALA A 177 -5.32 9.08 1.98
C ALA A 177 -5.73 7.66 2.41
N THR A 178 -6.13 6.82 1.46
CA THR A 178 -6.60 5.45 1.73
C THR A 178 -5.55 4.37 1.43
N CYS A 179 -4.42 4.73 0.83
CA CYS A 179 -3.36 3.81 0.40
C CYS A 179 -3.09 2.69 1.39
N GLY A 180 -3.01 1.48 0.86
CA GLY A 180 -2.74 0.26 1.58
C GLY A 180 -3.03 -0.97 0.74
N PRO A 181 -2.99 -2.17 1.32
CA PRO A 181 -3.20 -3.39 0.57
C PRO A 181 -4.65 -3.58 0.13
N ALA A 182 -4.82 -4.20 -1.03
CA ALA A 182 -6.09 -4.72 -1.51
C ALA A 182 -6.04 -6.25 -1.57
N PHE A 183 -7.17 -6.89 -1.32
CA PHE A 183 -7.34 -8.34 -1.41
C PHE A 183 -8.49 -8.69 -2.33
N ILE A 184 -8.28 -9.67 -3.20
CA ILE A 184 -9.32 -10.25 -4.04
C ILE A 184 -9.26 -11.78 -3.92
N GLY A 185 -10.34 -12.36 -3.39
CA GLY A 185 -10.56 -13.79 -3.34
C GLY A 185 -11.12 -14.31 -4.67
N LEU A 186 -10.54 -15.38 -5.17
CA LEU A 186 -10.84 -15.98 -6.47
C LEU A 186 -11.32 -17.43 -6.29
N PRO A 187 -12.62 -17.69 -6.12
CA PRO A 187 -13.15 -19.06 -6.07
C PRO A 187 -12.72 -19.89 -7.27
N GLN A 188 -12.42 -21.17 -7.03
CA GLN A 188 -11.82 -22.05 -8.03
C GLN A 188 -12.67 -22.20 -9.30
N ASP A 189 -13.98 -22.35 -9.14
CA ASP A 189 -14.93 -22.45 -10.24
C ASP A 189 -15.02 -21.15 -11.04
N VAL A 190 -15.15 -20.04 -10.35
CA VAL A 190 -15.31 -18.71 -10.98
C VAL A 190 -14.06 -18.30 -11.77
N GLN A 191 -12.84 -18.68 -11.35
CA GLN A 191 -11.63 -18.38 -12.12
C GLN A 191 -11.69 -18.88 -13.56
N ALA A 192 -12.35 -20.04 -13.78
CA ALA A 192 -12.50 -20.67 -15.09
C ALA A 192 -13.75 -20.22 -15.84
N GLU A 193 -14.70 -19.59 -15.18
CA GLU A 193 -15.92 -19.10 -15.83
C GLU A 193 -15.61 -18.00 -16.83
N SER A 194 -16.31 -18.06 -17.98
CA SER A 194 -16.14 -17.12 -19.09
C SER A 194 -17.25 -16.11 -19.14
N PHE A 195 -16.90 -14.87 -19.43
CA PHE A 195 -17.84 -13.76 -19.60
C PHE A 195 -17.46 -12.92 -20.83
N ASP A 196 -18.43 -12.23 -21.42
CA ASP A 196 -18.22 -11.34 -22.56
C ASP A 196 -17.91 -9.93 -22.03
N PHE A 197 -16.62 -9.71 -21.68
CA PHE A 197 -16.18 -8.44 -21.12
C PHE A 197 -16.17 -7.32 -22.17
N PRO A 198 -16.57 -6.08 -21.83
CA PRO A 198 -16.39 -4.93 -22.70
C PRO A 198 -14.90 -4.74 -23.05
N GLU A 199 -14.56 -4.60 -24.35
CA GLU A 199 -13.16 -4.42 -24.77
C GLU A 199 -12.52 -3.19 -24.10
N VAL A 200 -13.27 -2.12 -23.88
CA VAL A 200 -12.82 -0.88 -23.23
C VAL A 200 -12.30 -1.11 -21.79
N PHE A 201 -12.71 -2.17 -21.13
CA PHE A 201 -12.20 -2.54 -19.80
C PHE A 201 -10.70 -2.86 -19.81
N PHE A 202 -10.17 -3.19 -20.96
CA PHE A 202 -8.77 -3.57 -21.15
C PHE A 202 -7.96 -2.50 -21.89
N ASP A 203 -8.51 -1.33 -22.09
CA ASP A 203 -7.76 -0.20 -22.63
C ASP A 203 -6.66 0.21 -21.67
N GLU A 204 -5.55 0.70 -22.19
CA GLU A 204 -4.45 1.19 -21.37
C GLU A 204 -4.87 2.41 -20.54
N VAL A 205 -4.70 2.32 -19.23
CA VAL A 205 -4.95 3.40 -18.29
C VAL A 205 -3.64 3.87 -17.69
N VAL A 206 -3.33 5.16 -17.85
CA VAL A 206 -2.13 5.78 -17.29
C VAL A 206 -2.51 6.54 -16.02
N HIS A 207 -2.05 6.01 -14.88
CA HIS A 207 -2.32 6.58 -13.56
C HIS A 207 -1.31 7.65 -13.19
N THR A 208 -1.78 8.58 -12.38
CA THR A 208 -0.94 9.56 -11.66
C THR A 208 -1.31 9.55 -10.20
N ILE A 209 -0.31 9.59 -9.30
CA ILE A 209 -0.57 9.70 -7.88
C ILE A 209 -0.89 11.15 -7.55
N LEU A 210 -2.11 11.39 -7.09
CA LEU A 210 -2.57 12.70 -6.67
C LEU A 210 -1.84 13.15 -5.39
N ARG A 211 -1.54 14.44 -5.30
CA ARG A 211 -0.97 15.07 -4.11
C ARG A 211 -1.90 16.19 -3.66
N PRO A 212 -2.85 15.91 -2.75
CA PRO A 212 -3.79 16.91 -2.24
C PRO A 212 -3.03 18.08 -1.62
N ARG A 213 -3.49 19.30 -1.84
CA ARG A 213 -2.96 20.50 -1.22
C ARG A 213 -3.77 20.79 0.06
N ALA A 214 -3.11 21.43 1.03
CA ALA A 214 -3.79 21.93 2.22
C ALA A 214 -4.80 23.03 1.83
N ASP A 215 -5.86 23.17 2.64
CA ASP A 215 -6.76 24.30 2.56
C ASP A 215 -6.00 25.62 2.83
N ALA A 216 -6.37 26.67 2.12
CA ALA A 216 -5.67 27.96 2.19
C ALA A 216 -5.72 28.57 3.61
N SER A 217 -6.86 28.47 4.30
CA SER A 217 -7.03 29.01 5.64
C SER A 217 -6.20 28.25 6.69
N GLU A 218 -6.13 26.90 6.56
CA GLU A 218 -5.27 26.09 7.42
C GLU A 218 -3.78 26.37 7.17
N LEU A 219 -3.40 26.56 5.91
CA LEU A 219 -2.03 26.92 5.57
C LEU A 219 -1.62 28.28 6.13
N GLU A 220 -2.50 29.29 6.05
CA GLU A 220 -2.26 30.62 6.63
C GLU A 220 -2.10 30.52 8.17
N HIS A 221 -2.94 29.74 8.83
CA HIS A 221 -2.84 29.51 10.27
C HIS A 221 -1.52 28.83 10.65
N ALA A 222 -1.13 27.79 9.93
CA ALA A 222 0.14 27.09 10.12
C ALA A 222 1.34 28.02 9.93
N ILE A 223 1.34 28.83 8.87
CA ILE A 223 2.40 29.83 8.61
C ILE A 223 2.48 30.85 9.75
N LYS A 224 1.34 31.36 10.22
CA LYS A 224 1.29 32.30 11.34
C LYS A 224 1.88 31.69 12.62
N THR A 225 1.51 30.47 12.95
CA THR A 225 2.03 29.74 14.10
C THR A 225 3.54 29.54 14.00
N LEU A 226 4.02 29.07 12.83
CA LEU A 226 5.44 28.82 12.61
C LEU A 226 6.28 30.10 12.66
N LYS A 227 5.77 31.23 12.14
CA LYS A 227 6.45 32.55 12.22
C LYS A 227 6.62 33.08 13.65
N GLN A 228 5.80 32.64 14.58
CA GLN A 228 5.87 33.02 16.00
C GLN A 228 6.77 32.11 16.84
N ALA A 229 7.17 30.98 16.27
CA ALA A 229 8.02 30.01 16.94
C ALA A 229 9.39 30.58 17.27
N LYS A 230 9.86 30.29 18.48
CA LYS A 230 11.22 30.62 18.93
C LYS A 230 12.17 29.44 18.81
N ARG A 231 11.64 28.22 18.92
CA ARG A 231 12.38 26.96 18.82
C ARG A 231 11.60 25.96 17.97
N PRO A 232 11.41 26.28 16.68
CA PRO A 232 10.72 25.35 15.78
C PRO A 232 11.53 24.09 15.56
N LEU A 233 10.83 22.96 15.37
CA LEU A 233 11.40 21.67 15.05
C LEU A 233 10.61 21.02 13.92
N ILE A 234 11.28 20.44 12.93
CA ILE A 234 10.64 19.57 11.92
C ILE A 234 10.82 18.11 12.31
N ILE A 235 9.70 17.37 12.34
CA ILE A 235 9.72 15.89 12.40
C ILE A 235 9.31 15.34 11.05
N CYS A 236 10.23 14.72 10.32
CA CYS A 236 9.91 14.10 9.05
C CYS A 236 9.59 12.61 9.18
N GLY A 237 8.51 12.20 8.55
CA GLY A 237 8.06 10.82 8.46
C GLY A 237 8.08 10.26 7.05
N GLY A 238 7.59 9.04 6.87
CA GLY A 238 7.54 8.35 5.59
C GLY A 238 6.76 9.08 4.48
N GLY A 239 5.84 9.97 4.86
CA GLY A 239 5.09 10.80 3.91
C GLY A 239 5.98 11.72 3.07
N VAL A 240 7.15 12.14 3.56
CA VAL A 240 8.11 12.92 2.79
C VAL A 240 8.60 12.11 1.59
N HIS A 241 8.99 10.83 1.79
CA HIS A 241 9.39 9.94 0.70
C HIS A 241 8.27 9.67 -0.29
N TYR A 242 7.04 9.42 0.21
CA TYR A 242 5.92 9.09 -0.65
C TYR A 242 5.38 10.30 -1.43
N SER A 243 5.69 11.51 -0.95
CA SER A 243 5.41 12.77 -1.67
C SER A 243 6.54 13.18 -2.60
N LEU A 244 7.70 12.49 -2.59
CA LEU A 244 8.93 12.84 -3.29
C LEU A 244 9.41 14.25 -2.93
N ALA A 245 9.33 14.64 -1.64
CA ALA A 245 9.52 15.99 -1.14
C ALA A 245 10.82 16.16 -0.34
N GLU A 246 11.80 15.27 -0.56
CA GLU A 246 13.09 15.32 0.17
C GLU A 246 13.86 16.62 -0.14
N LYS A 247 13.82 17.07 -1.40
CA LYS A 247 14.48 18.31 -1.82
C LYS A 247 13.80 19.52 -1.20
N GLU A 248 12.48 19.58 -1.24
CA GLU A 248 11.69 20.67 -0.66
C GLU A 248 11.90 20.73 0.88
N LEU A 249 12.00 19.58 1.55
CA LEU A 249 12.33 19.52 2.98
C LEU A 249 13.71 20.13 3.25
N ALA A 250 14.73 19.75 2.48
CA ALA A 250 16.08 20.26 2.65
C ALA A 250 16.17 21.77 2.41
N ASP A 251 15.58 22.25 1.31
CA ASP A 251 15.55 23.67 0.96
C ASP A 251 14.79 24.49 2.01
N PHE A 252 13.67 23.99 2.49
CA PHE A 252 12.87 24.65 3.53
C PHE A 252 13.62 24.72 4.86
N ALA A 253 14.23 23.62 5.30
CA ALA A 253 15.01 23.59 6.53
C ALA A 253 16.15 24.61 6.53
N ILE A 254 16.93 24.68 5.44
CA ILE A 254 18.03 25.63 5.27
C ILE A 254 17.51 27.06 5.26
N SER A 255 16.47 27.36 4.45
CA SER A 255 15.97 28.72 4.26
C SER A 255 15.45 29.33 5.56
N HIS A 256 14.95 28.51 6.47
CA HIS A 256 14.36 28.94 7.74
C HIS A 256 15.20 28.59 8.97
N ASN A 257 16.37 27.95 8.76
CA ASN A 257 17.28 27.48 9.83
C ASN A 257 16.55 26.64 10.91
N ILE A 258 15.73 25.67 10.47
CA ILE A 258 14.94 24.80 11.37
C ILE A 258 15.57 23.42 11.42
N PRO A 259 15.94 22.90 12.60
CA PRO A 259 16.47 21.54 12.72
C PRO A 259 15.43 20.49 12.32
N VAL A 260 15.90 19.39 11.75
CA VAL A 260 15.08 18.28 11.29
C VAL A 260 15.47 17.01 12.03
N VAL A 261 14.48 16.36 12.61
CA VAL A 261 14.59 15.02 13.17
C VAL A 261 13.74 14.03 12.39
N GLU A 262 14.13 12.77 12.36
CA GLU A 262 13.44 11.77 11.55
C GLU A 262 12.79 10.68 12.40
N THR A 263 11.62 10.20 11.94
CA THR A 263 11.02 8.96 12.45
C THR A 263 11.65 7.75 11.76
N VAL A 264 11.38 6.53 12.27
CA VAL A 264 11.84 5.28 11.61
C VAL A 264 11.41 5.23 10.14
N ALA A 265 10.18 5.62 9.84
CA ALA A 265 9.67 5.62 8.46
C ALA A 265 10.19 6.81 7.62
N GLY A 266 10.64 7.88 8.27
CA GLY A 266 11.22 9.06 7.62
C GLY A 266 12.74 8.98 7.46
N LYS A 267 13.36 7.87 7.84
CA LYS A 267 14.81 7.71 7.73
C LYS A 267 15.32 8.00 6.32
N ALA A 268 16.38 8.81 6.24
CA ALA A 268 17.00 9.29 4.99
C ALA A 268 16.13 10.26 4.15
N SER A 269 15.06 10.84 4.72
CA SER A 269 14.36 11.99 4.09
C SER A 269 15.26 13.23 4.03
N LEU A 270 16.23 13.32 4.95
CA LEU A 270 17.30 14.31 4.90
C LEU A 270 18.65 13.59 5.02
N LEU A 271 19.63 14.00 4.25
CA LEU A 271 20.97 13.39 4.32
C LEU A 271 21.62 13.67 5.68
N VAL A 272 22.33 12.69 6.20
CA VAL A 272 23.08 12.80 7.49
C VAL A 272 24.12 13.92 7.45
N SER A 273 24.65 14.24 6.27
CA SER A 273 25.59 15.35 6.05
C SER A 273 24.93 16.73 6.01
N HIS A 274 23.61 16.81 6.03
CA HIS A 274 22.89 18.08 6.00
C HIS A 274 23.09 18.84 7.33
N PRO A 275 23.43 20.13 7.34
CA PRO A 275 23.81 20.86 8.55
C PRO A 275 22.70 20.94 9.62
N LEU A 276 21.42 20.80 9.22
CA LEU A 276 20.28 20.83 10.12
C LEU A 276 19.72 19.44 10.44
N TYR A 277 20.40 18.35 10.01
CA TYR A 277 20.00 17.00 10.41
C TYR A 277 20.40 16.75 11.87
N ALA A 278 19.41 16.44 12.71
CA ALA A 278 19.62 16.25 14.15
C ALA A 278 19.43 14.81 14.65
N GLY A 279 19.13 13.88 13.74
CA GLY A 279 19.06 12.44 14.03
C GLY A 279 17.64 11.90 14.24
N PRO A 280 17.52 10.61 14.59
CA PRO A 280 16.25 9.96 14.87
C PRO A 280 15.66 10.42 16.20
N VAL A 281 14.31 10.59 16.22
CA VAL A 281 13.54 11.04 17.41
C VAL A 281 12.69 9.89 17.98
N GLY A 282 12.42 9.95 19.26
CA GLY A 282 11.51 9.05 19.96
C GLY A 282 12.21 8.03 20.87
N VAL A 283 11.51 6.94 21.19
CA VAL A 283 11.98 5.89 22.13
C VAL A 283 13.32 5.27 21.68
N THR A 284 13.48 5.07 20.36
CA THR A 284 14.73 4.57 19.77
C THR A 284 15.58 5.70 19.17
N GLY A 285 15.28 6.93 19.53
CA GLY A 285 15.96 8.13 19.05
C GLY A 285 17.30 8.40 19.76
N CYS A 286 18.03 9.39 19.24
CA CYS A 286 19.26 9.85 19.85
C CYS A 286 19.00 11.03 20.81
N GLU A 287 19.93 11.24 21.74
CA GLU A 287 19.81 12.28 22.75
C GLU A 287 19.67 13.69 22.15
N SER A 288 20.45 13.99 21.10
CA SER A 288 20.37 15.30 20.41
C SER A 288 18.97 15.60 19.86
N ALA A 289 18.36 14.64 19.15
CA ALA A 289 17.03 14.78 18.59
C ALA A 289 15.95 14.90 19.69
N ASN A 290 16.03 14.08 20.73
CA ASN A 290 15.10 14.09 21.83
C ASN A 290 15.21 15.38 22.68
N ASN A 291 16.41 15.92 22.87
CA ASN A 291 16.63 17.21 23.56
C ASN A 291 16.06 18.37 22.76
N LEU A 292 16.13 18.35 21.42
CA LEU A 292 15.47 19.35 20.58
C LEU A 292 13.96 19.24 20.68
N ALA A 293 13.42 18.03 20.62
CA ALA A 293 11.98 17.77 20.73
C ALA A 293 11.41 18.25 22.08
N ALA A 294 12.11 17.96 23.18
CA ALA A 294 11.70 18.39 24.52
C ALA A 294 11.70 19.92 24.72
N LYS A 295 12.48 20.66 23.92
CA LYS A 295 12.60 22.11 24.00
C LYS A 295 11.82 22.86 22.91
N ALA A 296 11.26 22.15 21.93
CA ALA A 296 10.51 22.76 20.84
C ALA A 296 9.22 23.42 21.35
N ASP A 297 8.94 24.65 20.90
CA ASP A 297 7.69 25.34 21.14
C ASP A 297 6.68 25.13 20.00
N VAL A 298 7.17 24.89 18.77
CA VAL A 298 6.35 24.51 17.61
C VAL A 298 7.00 23.31 16.90
N VAL A 299 6.22 22.26 16.69
CA VAL A 299 6.62 21.05 15.96
C VAL A 299 5.88 21.01 14.63
N LEU A 300 6.63 21.07 13.53
CA LEU A 300 6.10 20.85 12.19
C LEU A 300 6.29 19.36 11.83
N ALA A 301 5.20 18.59 11.89
CA ALA A 301 5.17 17.16 11.66
C ALA A 301 4.80 16.87 10.20
N LEU A 302 5.78 16.47 9.38
CA LEU A 302 5.65 16.26 7.94
C LEU A 302 5.53 14.77 7.61
N GLY A 303 4.36 14.35 7.14
CA GLY A 303 4.14 12.98 6.69
C GLY A 303 4.31 11.92 7.77
N THR A 304 4.00 12.25 9.01
CA THR A 304 4.07 11.34 10.16
C THR A 304 2.78 11.34 10.96
N ARG A 305 2.43 10.19 11.54
CA ARG A 305 1.25 10.02 12.41
C ARG A 305 1.57 10.29 13.89
N LEU A 306 2.79 10.66 14.22
CA LEU A 306 3.23 10.89 15.60
C LEU A 306 2.84 9.73 16.54
N GLN A 307 3.24 8.51 16.14
CA GLN A 307 2.99 7.30 16.91
C GLN A 307 3.68 7.36 18.29
N ASP A 308 3.26 6.49 19.20
CA ASP A 308 3.78 6.36 20.56
C ASP A 308 5.32 6.24 20.59
N PHE A 309 5.91 5.43 19.72
CA PHE A 309 7.39 5.31 19.61
C PHE A 309 8.07 6.61 19.18
N THR A 310 7.46 7.40 18.31
CA THR A 310 7.99 8.70 17.88
C THR A 310 7.86 9.75 18.96
N THR A 311 6.78 9.70 19.76
CA THR A 311 6.43 10.73 20.74
C THR A 311 6.84 10.36 22.16
N GLY A 312 7.37 9.13 22.38
CA GLY A 312 7.55 8.58 23.72
C GLY A 312 6.23 8.56 24.50
N SER A 313 5.15 8.09 23.84
CA SER A 313 3.78 8.16 24.38
C SER A 313 3.38 9.58 24.84
N TRP A 314 3.77 10.60 24.07
CA TRP A 314 3.56 12.02 24.29
C TRP A 314 4.28 12.63 25.51
N THR A 315 5.27 11.90 26.06
CA THR A 315 6.07 12.41 27.19
C THR A 315 7.32 13.17 26.74
N LEU A 316 7.64 13.13 25.45
CA LEU A 316 8.87 13.69 24.90
C LEU A 316 8.83 15.21 24.75
N PHE A 317 7.66 15.79 24.50
CA PHE A 317 7.49 17.20 24.16
C PHE A 317 7.11 18.03 25.39
N ALA A 318 7.41 19.34 25.32
CA ALA A 318 6.91 20.28 26.31
C ALA A 318 5.37 20.31 26.31
N PRO A 319 4.71 20.48 27.50
CA PRO A 319 3.25 20.45 27.56
C PRO A 319 2.55 21.58 26.79
N ASP A 320 3.24 22.68 26.52
CA ASP A 320 2.78 23.86 25.78
C ASP A 320 3.23 23.87 24.32
N ALA A 321 3.91 22.83 23.84
CA ALA A 321 4.32 22.71 22.45
C ALA A 321 3.12 22.66 21.50
N GLN A 322 3.15 23.48 20.45
CA GLN A 322 2.13 23.48 19.41
C GLN A 322 2.53 22.55 18.25
N PHE A 323 1.56 21.87 17.65
CA PHE A 323 1.80 20.91 16.57
C PHE A 323 1.10 21.34 15.28
N ILE A 324 1.87 21.37 14.20
CA ILE A 324 1.38 21.55 12.83
C ILE A 324 1.56 20.23 12.09
N GLY A 325 0.46 19.54 11.77
CA GLY A 325 0.49 18.28 11.05
C GLY A 325 0.25 18.46 9.55
N VAL A 326 1.15 17.96 8.71
CA VAL A 326 0.99 17.93 7.25
C VAL A 326 0.93 16.47 6.81
N ASN A 327 -0.27 15.97 6.57
CA ASN A 327 -0.53 14.58 6.19
C ASN A 327 -1.60 14.51 5.11
N ALA A 328 -1.52 13.49 4.23
CA ALA A 328 -2.56 13.20 3.24
C ALA A 328 -3.82 12.56 3.87
N ALA A 329 -3.70 12.03 5.08
CA ALA A 329 -4.80 11.42 5.84
C ALA A 329 -4.64 11.72 7.34
N ARG A 330 -5.74 11.63 8.06
CA ARG A 330 -5.79 11.75 9.54
C ARG A 330 -5.21 10.52 10.22
#